data_caa206dc4e14865218a843a4f55d20ec
#
_entry.id   caa206dc4e14865218a843a4f55d20ec
#
_cell.length_a   1.000
_cell.length_b   1.000
_cell.length_c   1.000
_cell.angle_alpha   90.00
_cell.angle_beta   90.00
_cell.angle_gamma   90.00
#
_symmetry.space_group_name_H-M   'P 1'
#
loop_
_entity.id
_entity.type
_entity.pdbx_description
1 polymer ?
#
loop_
_entity_poly.entity_id
_entity_poly.type
_entity_poly.pdbx_seq_one_letter_code
_entity_poly.pdbx_strand_id
1 'polypeptide(L)'
;LAKLPYLDASRIGIWGWSYGGFMSSNCLMQGADVFKAAISAAPATNWRFYDSIYTERYQMTPQENAKGYDDNSPVNHVNKLKGNLLLVHGTGDDNVHFQNAVDLQEALINANKNHSIAGGNTRYHLYQMMTKSS
;
A
#
# COMPACT_ATOMS: atom_id res chain seq x y z
N LEU A 1 -18.43 -5.73 11.12
CA LEU A 1 -18.77 -4.29 10.97
C LEU A 1 -19.77 -4.09 9.84
N ALA A 2 -19.54 -4.60 8.63
CA ALA A 2 -20.44 -4.39 7.47
C ALA A 2 -21.88 -4.88 7.66
N LYS A 3 -22.16 -5.67 8.69
CA LYS A 3 -23.51 -6.16 9.04
C LYS A 3 -24.24 -5.28 10.06
N LEU A 4 -23.62 -4.20 10.53
CA LEU A 4 -24.23 -3.30 11.49
C LEU A 4 -25.19 -2.34 10.78
N PRO A 5 -26.44 -2.17 11.27
CA PRO A 5 -27.49 -1.44 10.54
C PRO A 5 -27.24 0.08 10.41
N TYR A 6 -26.29 0.62 11.17
CA TYR A 6 -25.91 2.02 11.13
C TYR A 6 -24.63 2.29 10.30
N LEU A 7 -24.06 1.26 9.66
CA LEU A 7 -22.89 1.40 8.80
C LEU A 7 -23.26 1.21 7.33
N ASP A 8 -22.74 2.11 6.50
CA ASP A 8 -22.84 1.96 5.06
C ASP A 8 -21.70 1.08 4.55
N ALA A 9 -21.99 -0.18 4.29
CA ALA A 9 -21.03 -1.16 3.79
C ALA A 9 -20.44 -0.80 2.41
N SER A 10 -21.07 0.10 1.66
CA SER A 10 -20.58 0.57 0.36
C SER A 10 -19.51 1.64 0.47
N ARG A 11 -19.25 2.19 1.66
CA ARG A 11 -18.34 3.30 1.91
C ARG A 11 -17.32 3.03 3.02
N ILE A 12 -16.82 1.82 3.10
CA ILE A 12 -15.80 1.44 4.09
C ILE A 12 -14.40 1.80 3.54
N GLY A 13 -13.68 2.63 4.29
CA GLY A 13 -12.29 2.96 4.04
C GLY A 13 -11.37 2.42 5.13
N ILE A 14 -10.08 2.37 4.83
CA ILE A 14 -9.02 1.99 5.77
C ILE A 14 -7.87 2.97 5.67
N TRP A 15 -7.16 3.22 6.77
CA TRP A 15 -5.94 4.03 6.74
C TRP A 15 -4.89 3.49 7.70
N GLY A 16 -3.63 3.77 7.41
CA GLY A 16 -2.55 3.40 8.30
C GLY A 16 -1.22 4.02 7.92
N TRP A 17 -0.32 4.04 8.90
CA TRP A 17 1.02 4.58 8.80
C TRP A 17 2.05 3.47 8.96
N SER A 18 3.16 3.52 8.20
CA SER A 18 4.26 2.56 8.25
C SER A 18 3.76 1.12 8.01
N TYR A 19 3.85 0.22 9.00
CA TYR A 19 3.24 -1.11 8.93
C TYR A 19 1.72 -1.03 8.67
N GLY A 20 1.03 -0.07 9.28
CA GLY A 20 -0.38 0.19 8.99
C GLY A 20 -0.63 0.64 7.55
N GLY A 21 0.32 1.37 6.94
CA GLY A 21 0.28 1.72 5.52
C GLY A 21 0.43 0.50 4.61
N PHE A 22 1.34 -0.41 4.94
CA PHE A 22 1.45 -1.72 4.30
C PHE A 22 0.13 -2.50 4.38
N MET A 23 -0.44 -2.59 5.59
CA MET A 23 -1.70 -3.31 5.81
C MET A 23 -2.88 -2.67 5.06
N SER A 24 -3.00 -1.33 5.06
CA SER A 24 -4.10 -0.65 4.37
C SER A 24 -4.01 -0.81 2.85
N SER A 25 -2.81 -0.79 2.27
CA SER A 25 -2.61 -1.09 0.86
C SER A 25 -3.03 -2.52 0.51
N ASN A 26 -2.58 -3.50 1.30
CA ASN A 26 -2.96 -4.90 1.08
C ASN A 26 -4.45 -5.15 1.28
N CYS A 27 -5.05 -4.57 2.31
CA CYS A 27 -6.49 -4.68 2.54
C CYS A 27 -7.31 -4.10 1.39
N LEU A 28 -6.90 -2.96 0.82
CA LEU A 28 -7.59 -2.39 -0.33
C LEU A 28 -7.47 -3.27 -1.58
N MET A 29 -6.28 -3.84 -1.84
CA MET A 29 -6.03 -4.65 -3.03
C MET A 29 -6.63 -6.06 -2.93
N GLN A 30 -6.43 -6.72 -1.79
CA GLN A 30 -6.89 -8.10 -1.59
C GLN A 30 -8.30 -8.18 -1.00
N GLY A 31 -8.78 -7.13 -0.34
CA GLY A 31 -10.11 -7.01 0.24
C GLY A 31 -11.02 -6.01 -0.49
N ALA A 32 -10.91 -5.89 -1.80
CA ALA A 32 -11.62 -4.91 -2.64
C ALA A 32 -13.16 -5.02 -2.55
N ASP A 33 -13.68 -6.16 -2.13
CA ASP A 33 -15.11 -6.33 -1.91
C ASP A 33 -15.62 -5.59 -0.66
N VAL A 34 -14.74 -5.38 0.32
CA VAL A 34 -15.04 -4.69 1.58
C VAL A 34 -14.58 -3.24 1.56
N PHE A 35 -13.30 -3.01 1.24
CA PHE A 35 -12.69 -1.69 1.29
C PHE A 35 -12.81 -0.97 -0.05
N LYS A 36 -13.31 0.28 -0.03
CA LYS A 36 -13.52 1.12 -1.22
C LYS A 36 -12.48 2.23 -1.36
N ALA A 37 -11.80 2.56 -0.26
CA ALA A 37 -10.71 3.53 -0.26
C ALA A 37 -9.67 3.18 0.80
N ALA A 38 -8.42 3.55 0.56
CA ALA A 38 -7.35 3.47 1.54
C ALA A 38 -6.46 4.72 1.53
N ILE A 39 -5.98 5.09 2.72
CA ILE A 39 -4.87 6.03 2.89
C ILE A 39 -3.69 5.23 3.43
N SER A 40 -2.61 5.24 2.68
CA SER A 40 -1.39 4.50 2.99
C SER A 40 -0.25 5.51 3.18
N ALA A 41 0.14 5.74 4.43
CA ALA A 41 1.19 6.68 4.77
C ALA A 41 2.49 5.95 5.06
N ALA A 42 3.58 6.36 4.39
CA ALA A 42 4.92 5.80 4.51
C ALA A 42 4.94 4.25 4.57
N PRO A 43 4.28 3.55 3.62
CA PRO A 43 4.15 2.10 3.69
C PRO A 43 5.47 1.41 3.38
N ALA A 44 5.80 0.35 4.11
CA ALA A 44 6.81 -0.61 3.73
C ALA A 44 6.21 -1.57 2.66
N THR A 45 6.23 -1.15 1.40
CA THR A 45 5.60 -1.90 0.29
C THR A 45 6.38 -3.13 -0.13
N ASN A 46 7.68 -3.12 0.14
CA ASN A 46 8.56 -4.27 -0.07
C ASN A 46 9.51 -4.39 1.14
N TRP A 47 9.36 -5.44 1.90
CA TRP A 47 10.16 -5.68 3.11
C TRP A 47 11.65 -5.89 2.84
N ARG A 48 12.05 -6.10 1.58
CA ARG A 48 13.47 -6.09 1.18
C ARG A 48 14.14 -4.73 1.32
N PHE A 49 13.36 -3.64 1.36
CA PHE A 49 13.83 -2.27 1.55
C PHE A 49 13.72 -1.78 2.99
N TYR A 50 13.39 -2.67 3.90
CA TYR A 50 13.29 -2.32 5.31
C TYR A 50 14.46 -2.91 6.12
N ASP A 51 14.62 -2.40 7.35
CA ASP A 51 15.65 -2.84 8.31
C ASP A 51 15.63 -4.36 8.49
N SER A 52 16.79 -5.01 8.29
CA SER A 52 16.94 -6.45 8.42
C SER A 52 16.72 -6.95 9.85
N ILE A 53 17.12 -6.18 10.89
CA ILE A 53 16.91 -6.56 12.29
C ILE A 53 15.42 -6.74 12.58
N TYR A 54 14.58 -5.82 12.10
CA TYR A 54 13.13 -5.92 12.26
C TYR A 54 12.53 -7.00 11.35
N THR A 55 12.85 -6.95 10.06
CA THR A 55 12.20 -7.78 9.05
C THR A 55 12.55 -9.25 9.18
N GLU A 56 13.82 -9.57 9.35
CA GLU A 56 14.31 -10.94 9.44
C GLU A 56 13.86 -11.64 10.73
N ARG A 57 13.64 -10.87 11.79
CA ARG A 57 13.07 -11.41 13.04
C ARG A 57 11.68 -12.03 12.85
N TYR A 58 10.89 -11.53 11.91
CA TYR A 58 9.51 -11.96 11.69
C TYR A 58 9.32 -12.77 10.40
N GLN A 59 10.17 -12.55 9.40
CA GLN A 59 10.02 -13.16 8.08
C GLN A 59 11.22 -14.00 7.61
N MET A 60 12.26 -14.15 8.44
CA MET A 60 13.55 -14.74 8.06
C MET A 60 14.24 -13.89 6.98
N THR A 61 15.30 -14.41 6.35
CA THR A 61 15.96 -13.71 5.25
C THR A 61 15.18 -13.80 3.93
N PRO A 62 15.35 -12.85 2.99
CA PRO A 62 14.74 -12.96 1.66
C PRO A 62 15.13 -14.24 0.90
N GLN A 63 16.32 -14.78 1.18
CA GLN A 63 16.81 -16.00 0.56
C GLN A 63 16.08 -17.24 1.11
N GLU A 64 15.74 -17.24 2.41
CA GLU A 64 15.07 -18.35 3.07
C GLU A 64 13.56 -18.34 2.86
N ASN A 65 12.96 -17.15 2.71
CA ASN A 65 11.51 -16.96 2.60
C ASN A 65 11.13 -15.98 1.47
N ALA A 66 11.71 -16.15 0.29
CA ALA A 66 11.41 -15.30 -0.86
C ALA A 66 9.90 -15.19 -1.14
N LYS A 67 9.19 -16.30 -1.04
CA LYS A 67 7.73 -16.36 -1.24
C LYS A 67 6.97 -15.49 -0.23
N GLY A 68 7.35 -15.50 1.04
CA GLY A 68 6.71 -14.67 2.07
C GLY A 68 6.90 -13.17 1.81
N TYR A 69 8.08 -12.78 1.33
CA TYR A 69 8.34 -11.39 0.94
C TYR A 69 7.52 -10.95 -0.27
N ASP A 70 7.38 -11.81 -1.28
CA ASP A 70 6.70 -11.49 -2.53
C ASP A 70 5.18 -11.58 -2.40
N ASP A 71 4.66 -12.63 -1.79
CA ASP A 71 3.22 -12.86 -1.64
C ASP A 71 2.54 -11.80 -0.76
N ASN A 72 3.28 -11.19 0.17
CA ASN A 72 2.75 -10.16 1.06
C ASN A 72 3.02 -8.73 0.56
N SER A 73 3.81 -8.55 -0.49
CA SER A 73 4.08 -7.22 -1.04
C SER A 73 2.87 -6.67 -1.80
N PRO A 74 2.32 -5.49 -1.43
CA PRO A 74 1.22 -4.88 -2.18
C PRO A 74 1.59 -4.58 -3.63
N VAL A 75 2.88 -4.41 -3.94
CA VAL A 75 3.37 -4.21 -5.33
C VAL A 75 2.93 -5.36 -6.25
N ASN A 76 2.89 -6.58 -5.74
CA ASN A 76 2.49 -7.76 -6.52
C ASN A 76 0.96 -7.94 -6.65
N HIS A 77 0.18 -7.12 -5.96
CA HIS A 77 -1.28 -7.19 -5.95
C HIS A 77 -1.97 -6.00 -6.62
N VAL A 78 -1.23 -5.09 -7.24
CA VAL A 78 -1.77 -3.87 -7.87
C VAL A 78 -2.87 -4.15 -8.90
N ASN A 79 -2.82 -5.28 -9.58
CA ASN A 79 -3.85 -5.69 -10.54
C ASN A 79 -5.23 -5.89 -9.89
N LYS A 80 -5.26 -6.19 -8.59
CA LYS A 80 -6.50 -6.40 -7.82
C LYS A 80 -7.12 -5.10 -7.32
N LEU A 81 -6.44 -3.95 -7.50
CA LEU A 81 -6.95 -2.65 -7.05
C LEU A 81 -8.22 -2.27 -7.79
N LYS A 82 -9.32 -2.08 -7.06
CA LYS A 82 -10.63 -1.64 -7.57
C LYS A 82 -11.12 -0.34 -6.94
N GLY A 83 -10.55 0.07 -5.81
CA GLY A 83 -10.92 1.26 -5.05
C GLY A 83 -9.97 2.43 -5.28
N ASN A 84 -10.04 3.42 -4.40
CA ASN A 84 -9.21 4.62 -4.42
C ASN A 84 -8.07 4.49 -3.40
N LEU A 85 -6.84 4.68 -3.83
CA LEU A 85 -5.65 4.68 -2.99
C LEU A 85 -5.04 6.09 -2.92
N LEU A 86 -4.90 6.61 -1.71
CA LEU A 86 -4.06 7.77 -1.44
C LEU A 86 -2.76 7.29 -0.81
N LEU A 87 -1.66 7.49 -1.53
CA LEU A 87 -0.33 7.17 -1.06
C LEU A 87 0.37 8.45 -0.60
N VAL A 88 0.86 8.46 0.63
CA VAL A 88 1.55 9.60 1.23
C VAL A 88 2.92 9.16 1.70
N HIS A 89 3.99 9.85 1.29
CA HIS A 89 5.34 9.51 1.72
C HIS A 89 6.26 10.74 1.76
N GLY A 90 7.09 10.82 2.81
CA GLY A 90 8.12 11.84 2.92
C GLY A 90 9.36 11.47 2.10
N THR A 91 9.87 12.40 1.31
CA THR A 91 11.07 12.15 0.49
C THR A 91 12.37 12.03 1.29
N GLY A 92 12.37 12.54 2.53
CA GLY A 92 13.49 12.43 3.46
C GLY A 92 13.27 11.39 4.57
N ASP A 93 12.35 10.44 4.36
CA ASP A 93 12.12 9.36 5.32
C ASP A 93 13.30 8.39 5.29
N ASP A 94 14.07 8.36 6.38
CA ASP A 94 15.25 7.52 6.55
C ASP A 94 14.94 6.17 7.21
N ASN A 95 13.73 5.98 7.70
CA ASN A 95 13.26 4.73 8.27
C ASN A 95 12.58 3.85 7.21
N VAL A 96 11.50 4.35 6.60
CA VAL A 96 10.88 3.70 5.45
C VAL A 96 11.27 4.45 4.18
N HIS A 97 12.28 3.97 3.48
CA HIS A 97 12.81 4.66 2.30
C HIS A 97 11.73 4.96 1.27
N PHE A 98 11.78 6.17 0.71
CA PHE A 98 10.84 6.64 -0.32
C PHE A 98 10.76 5.72 -1.54
N GLN A 99 11.78 4.90 -1.79
CA GLN A 99 11.79 3.87 -2.83
C GLN A 99 10.55 2.94 -2.74
N ASN A 100 10.08 2.64 -1.53
CA ASN A 100 8.85 1.85 -1.34
C ASN A 100 7.62 2.48 -2.03
N ALA A 101 7.48 3.80 -1.94
CA ALA A 101 6.38 4.52 -2.60
C ALA A 101 6.56 4.57 -4.12
N VAL A 102 7.80 4.75 -4.58
CA VAL A 102 8.15 4.78 -6.01
C VAL A 102 7.85 3.45 -6.67
N ASP A 103 8.26 2.34 -6.07
CA ASP A 103 8.03 0.99 -6.61
C ASP A 103 6.53 0.67 -6.70
N LEU A 104 5.77 1.03 -5.66
CA LEU A 104 4.32 0.84 -5.69
C LEU A 104 3.66 1.72 -6.76
N GLN A 105 4.10 2.97 -6.91
CA GLN A 105 3.61 3.88 -7.94
C GLN A 105 3.91 3.33 -9.35
N GLU A 106 5.13 2.88 -9.59
CA GLU A 106 5.52 2.29 -10.88
C GLU A 106 4.68 1.06 -11.21
N ALA A 107 4.48 0.17 -10.25
CA ALA A 107 3.63 -1.01 -10.42
C ALA A 107 2.17 -0.62 -10.75
N LEU A 108 1.62 0.42 -10.12
CA LEU A 108 0.28 0.94 -10.39
C LEU A 108 0.17 1.54 -11.80
N ILE A 109 1.19 2.28 -12.25
CA ILE A 109 1.26 2.82 -13.62
C ILE A 109 1.29 1.68 -14.63
N ASN A 110 2.16 0.70 -14.44
CA ASN A 110 2.30 -0.45 -15.32
C ASN A 110 1.04 -1.30 -15.40
N ALA A 111 0.27 -1.35 -14.32
CA ALA A 111 -1.04 -2.01 -14.28
C ALA A 111 -2.20 -1.16 -14.83
N ASN A 112 -1.92 0.01 -15.42
CA ASN A 112 -2.93 0.96 -15.94
C ASN A 112 -3.97 1.42 -14.88
N LYS A 113 -3.58 1.46 -13.61
CA LYS A 113 -4.50 1.89 -12.54
C LYS A 113 -4.64 3.41 -12.43
N ASN A 114 -3.84 4.16 -13.19
CA ASN A 114 -3.86 5.62 -13.22
C ASN A 114 -5.00 6.22 -14.09
N HIS A 115 -5.65 5.41 -14.92
CA HIS A 115 -6.67 5.90 -15.84
C HIS A 115 -8.07 5.47 -15.41
N SER A 116 -8.97 6.44 -15.23
CA SER A 116 -10.40 6.20 -15.29
C SER A 116 -10.80 5.98 -16.75
N ILE A 117 -10.60 4.78 -17.27
CA ILE A 117 -11.22 4.40 -18.53
C ILE A 117 -12.71 4.16 -18.27
N ALA A 118 -13.54 4.73 -19.12
CA ALA A 118 -14.99 4.62 -19.14
C ALA A 118 -15.61 3.56 -18.23
N GLY A 119 -16.10 3.98 -17.05
CA GLY A 119 -16.84 3.13 -16.10
C GLY A 119 -16.06 2.58 -14.91
N GLY A 120 -14.74 2.76 -14.82
CA GLY A 120 -13.93 2.30 -13.68
C GLY A 120 -13.45 3.44 -12.79
N ASN A 121 -13.85 3.44 -11.52
CA ASN A 121 -13.48 4.45 -10.52
C ASN A 121 -12.19 4.09 -9.76
N THR A 122 -11.21 3.49 -10.40
CA THR A 122 -9.94 3.15 -9.76
C THR A 122 -8.93 4.27 -9.92
N ARG A 123 -8.49 4.86 -8.82
CA ARG A 123 -7.53 5.98 -8.81
C ARG A 123 -6.50 5.78 -7.70
N TYR A 124 -5.28 6.26 -7.95
CA TYR A 124 -4.32 6.51 -6.88
C TYR A 124 -3.78 7.94 -6.99
N HIS A 125 -3.37 8.48 -5.86
CA HIS A 125 -2.63 9.73 -5.78
C HIS A 125 -1.41 9.52 -4.89
N LEU A 126 -0.24 9.91 -5.38
CA LEU A 126 0.96 10.00 -4.56
C LEU A 126 1.10 11.44 -4.07
N TYR A 127 1.02 11.63 -2.76
CA TYR A 127 1.30 12.89 -2.12
C TYR A 127 2.73 12.88 -1.56
N GLN A 128 3.59 13.63 -2.21
CA GLN A 128 4.99 13.73 -1.85
C GLN A 128 5.18 14.87 -0.85
N MET A 129 5.62 14.55 0.37
CA MET A 129 5.96 15.56 1.36
C MET A 129 7.46 15.81 1.32
N MET A 130 7.85 17.07 1.06
CA MET A 130 9.23 17.51 1.27
C MET A 130 9.45 17.69 2.77
N THR A 131 10.16 16.76 3.40
CA THR A 131 10.67 16.98 4.75
C THR A 131 11.94 17.81 4.65
N LYS A 132 11.98 18.97 5.32
CA LYS A 132 13.26 19.68 5.51
C LYS A 132 14.14 18.76 6.35
N SER A 133 15.33 18.43 5.83
CA SER A 133 16.38 17.87 6.68
C SER A 133 16.70 18.88 7.77
N SER A 134 16.48 18.49 9.00
CA SER A 134 16.96 19.22 10.18
C SER A 134 18.45 19.11 10.29
#